data_6ae5d1ac7460607e6cca3629f6956257
#
_entry.id   6ae5d1ac7460607e6cca3629f6956257
#
_cell.length_a   1.000
_cell.length_b   1.000
_cell.length_c   1.000
_cell.angle_alpha   90.00
_cell.angle_beta   90.00
_cell.angle_gamma   90.00
#
_symmetry.space_group_name_H-M   'P 1'
#
loop_
_entity.id
_entity.type
_entity.pdbx_description
1 polymer ?
#
loop_
_entity_poly.entity_id
_entity_poly.type
_entity_poly.pdbx_seq_one_letter_code
_entity_poly.pdbx_strand_id
1 'polypeptide(L)'
;MKTKYIFLCCLLFTFNAVTAQKVITGAEQMDHLLPILKGKRVALVVNQTSRVGETHLLDTLLAAHIQIKKVFAPEHGFRGDADAGETIKNGKDIRTGVPILSLYGKNKKPAAAQLQDIDLIVFDIQDVGARFYTYISTMQYIMEACAENRKQLVITDRPN
;
A
#
# COMPACT_ATOMS: atom_id res chain seq x y z
N MET A 1 26.34 -35.63 42.21
CA MET A 1 26.27 -34.24 41.77
C MET A 1 26.11 -34.07 40.26
N LYS A 2 26.53 -34.96 39.39
CA LYS A 2 26.45 -34.81 37.93
C LYS A 2 25.03 -34.91 37.32
N THR A 3 24.11 -35.64 37.94
CA THR A 3 22.75 -35.88 37.43
C THR A 3 21.82 -34.67 37.55
N LYS A 4 22.05 -33.77 38.52
CA LYS A 4 21.24 -32.55 38.71
C LYS A 4 21.42 -31.50 37.58
N TYR A 5 22.58 -31.48 36.97
CA TYR A 5 22.87 -30.52 35.89
C TYR A 5 22.33 -30.98 34.55
N ILE A 6 22.19 -32.30 34.34
CA ILE A 6 21.56 -32.82 33.12
C ILE A 6 20.07 -32.45 33.08
N PHE A 7 19.37 -32.52 34.24
CA PHE A 7 17.97 -32.16 34.33
C PHE A 7 17.72 -30.63 34.10
N LEU A 8 18.66 -29.81 34.59
CA LEU A 8 18.60 -28.36 34.39
C LEU A 8 18.85 -27.97 32.91
N CYS A 9 19.78 -28.65 32.22
CA CYS A 9 20.01 -28.46 30.80
C CYS A 9 18.83 -28.91 29.94
N CYS A 10 18.15 -30.02 30.27
CA CYS A 10 16.97 -30.44 29.56
C CYS A 10 15.79 -29.48 29.75
N LEU A 11 15.67 -28.84 30.91
CA LEU A 11 14.61 -27.84 31.15
C LEU A 11 14.80 -26.52 30.35
N LEU A 12 16.05 -26.20 30.02
CA LEU A 12 16.36 -25.01 29.20
C LEU A 12 16.16 -25.25 27.71
N PHE A 13 16.04 -26.50 27.24
CA PHE A 13 15.78 -26.82 25.82
C PHE A 13 14.30 -26.98 25.46
N THR A 14 13.38 -26.92 26.43
CA THR A 14 11.94 -26.79 26.13
C THR A 14 11.54 -25.37 25.77
N PHE A 15 12.44 -24.61 25.15
CA PHE A 15 12.10 -23.30 24.63
C PHE A 15 11.19 -23.48 23.42
N ASN A 16 9.92 -23.20 23.68
CA ASN A 16 8.86 -22.96 22.75
C ASN A 16 9.41 -22.48 21.40
N ALA A 17 9.22 -23.29 20.35
CA ALA A 17 9.27 -22.79 19.00
C ALA A 17 8.10 -21.79 18.89
N VAL A 18 8.36 -20.52 19.20
CA VAL A 18 7.44 -19.42 18.89
C VAL A 18 7.40 -19.35 17.39
N THR A 19 6.44 -20.02 16.77
CA THR A 19 6.14 -19.81 15.36
C THR A 19 5.58 -18.42 15.25
N ALA A 20 6.36 -17.50 14.68
CA ALA A 20 5.84 -16.19 14.34
C ALA A 20 4.67 -16.37 13.38
N GLN A 21 3.47 -15.92 13.77
CA GLN A 21 2.32 -15.95 12.89
C GLN A 21 2.59 -15.01 11.72
N LYS A 22 2.49 -15.52 10.49
CA LYS A 22 2.62 -14.69 9.29
C LYS A 22 1.51 -13.64 9.32
N VAL A 23 1.90 -12.37 9.35
CA VAL A 23 0.94 -11.26 9.23
C VAL A 23 0.43 -11.21 7.79
N ILE A 24 -0.88 -11.23 7.61
CA ILE A 24 -1.54 -11.06 6.32
C ILE A 24 -1.93 -9.59 6.22
N THR A 25 -1.38 -8.87 5.25
CA THR A 25 -1.69 -7.45 5.02
C THR A 25 -3.11 -7.26 4.49
N GLY A 26 -3.67 -6.06 4.64
CA GLY A 26 -4.99 -5.76 4.08
C GLY A 26 -5.06 -5.98 2.56
N ALA A 27 -3.98 -5.70 1.84
CA ALA A 27 -3.88 -5.95 0.40
C ALA A 27 -3.86 -7.44 0.03
N GLU A 28 -3.36 -8.31 0.91
CA GLU A 28 -3.38 -9.77 0.68
C GLU A 28 -4.75 -10.39 0.93
N GLN A 29 -5.67 -9.68 1.61
CA GLN A 29 -7.03 -10.15 1.89
C GLN A 29 -7.95 -9.95 0.67
N MET A 30 -7.60 -10.56 -0.46
CA MET A 30 -8.29 -10.38 -1.73
C MET A 30 -9.77 -10.76 -1.68
N ASP A 31 -10.15 -11.77 -0.90
CA ASP A 31 -11.55 -12.19 -0.74
C ASP A 31 -12.42 -11.09 -0.11
N HIS A 32 -11.82 -10.21 0.69
CA HIS A 32 -12.51 -9.05 1.26
C HIS A 32 -12.39 -7.81 0.36
N LEU A 33 -11.25 -7.62 -0.29
CA LEU A 33 -10.98 -6.42 -1.08
C LEU A 33 -11.74 -6.43 -2.43
N LEU A 34 -11.69 -7.53 -3.18
CA LEU A 34 -12.27 -7.60 -4.52
C LEU A 34 -13.78 -7.29 -4.57
N PRO A 35 -14.63 -7.79 -3.64
CA PRO A 35 -16.05 -7.44 -3.62
C PRO A 35 -16.31 -5.94 -3.47
N ILE A 36 -15.45 -5.22 -2.72
CA ILE A 36 -15.57 -3.77 -2.51
C ILE A 36 -15.24 -3.01 -3.79
N LEU A 37 -14.29 -3.52 -4.60
CA LEU A 37 -13.77 -2.86 -5.80
C LEU A 37 -14.56 -3.17 -7.07
N LYS A 38 -15.24 -4.32 -7.11
CA LYS A 38 -15.94 -4.81 -8.30
C LYS A 38 -16.98 -3.82 -8.80
N GLY A 39 -16.93 -3.51 -10.10
CA GLY A 39 -17.84 -2.59 -10.76
C GLY A 39 -17.58 -1.11 -10.50
N LYS A 40 -16.54 -0.76 -9.76
CA LYS A 40 -16.15 0.62 -9.46
C LYS A 40 -14.97 1.08 -10.30
N ARG A 41 -14.93 2.38 -10.57
CA ARG A 41 -13.78 3.07 -11.17
C ARG A 41 -12.79 3.40 -10.06
N VAL A 42 -11.71 2.66 -10.00
CA VAL A 42 -10.76 2.69 -8.88
C VAL A 42 -9.54 3.53 -9.22
N ALA A 43 -9.09 4.36 -8.28
CA ALA A 43 -7.73 4.91 -8.28
C ALA A 43 -6.91 4.26 -7.16
N LEU A 44 -5.61 4.13 -7.36
CA LEU A 44 -4.69 3.60 -6.38
C LEU A 44 -3.76 4.71 -5.88
N VAL A 45 -3.47 4.72 -4.59
CA VAL A 45 -2.37 5.48 -3.98
C VAL A 45 -1.38 4.45 -3.47
N VAL A 46 -0.32 4.24 -4.22
CA VAL A 46 0.59 3.10 -4.06
C VAL A 46 2.03 3.48 -4.37
N ASN A 47 2.96 2.71 -3.84
CA ASN A 47 4.39 2.79 -4.14
C ASN A 47 4.99 1.38 -4.31
N GLN A 48 6.30 1.23 -4.33
CA GLN A 48 7.00 -0.06 -4.49
C GLN A 48 6.68 -1.08 -3.40
N THR A 49 6.20 -0.64 -2.23
CA THR A 49 5.83 -1.53 -1.12
C THR A 49 4.45 -2.16 -1.27
N SER A 50 3.63 -1.65 -2.18
CA SER A 50 2.25 -2.07 -2.42
C SER A 50 2.20 -3.40 -3.15
N ARG A 51 2.39 -4.49 -2.42
CA ARG A 51 2.53 -5.84 -2.98
C ARG A 51 1.55 -6.82 -2.35
N VAL A 52 1.15 -7.80 -3.17
CA VAL A 52 0.41 -9.01 -2.79
C VAL A 52 1.33 -10.18 -3.11
N GLY A 53 1.93 -10.77 -2.09
CA GLY A 53 3.06 -11.66 -2.29
C GLY A 53 4.19 -10.97 -3.06
N GLU A 54 4.62 -11.54 -4.18
CA GLU A 54 5.68 -10.99 -5.02
C GLU A 54 5.17 -10.02 -6.11
N THR A 55 3.86 -9.89 -6.28
CA THR A 55 3.26 -9.08 -7.36
C THR A 55 2.80 -7.72 -6.84
N HIS A 56 3.03 -6.66 -7.62
CA HIS A 56 2.54 -5.33 -7.27
C HIS A 56 1.00 -5.30 -7.28
N LEU A 57 0.37 -4.58 -6.32
CA LEU A 57 -1.08 -4.51 -6.16
C LEU A 57 -1.80 -4.08 -7.44
N LEU A 58 -1.26 -3.12 -8.20
CA LEU A 58 -1.83 -2.71 -9.49
C LEU A 58 -1.95 -3.91 -10.43
N ASP A 59 -0.87 -4.67 -10.59
CA ASP A 59 -0.82 -5.81 -11.52
C ASP A 59 -1.80 -6.91 -11.07
N THR A 60 -1.89 -7.16 -9.75
CA THR A 60 -2.84 -8.11 -9.16
C THR A 60 -4.30 -7.71 -9.42
N LEU A 61 -4.63 -6.43 -9.20
CA LEU A 61 -6.00 -5.94 -9.39
C LEU A 61 -6.41 -5.91 -10.86
N LEU A 62 -5.48 -5.57 -11.78
CA LEU A 62 -5.73 -5.65 -13.22
C LEU A 62 -5.96 -7.09 -13.68
N ALA A 63 -5.18 -8.05 -13.17
CA ALA A 63 -5.40 -9.49 -13.43
C ALA A 63 -6.76 -9.98 -12.91
N ALA A 64 -7.27 -9.38 -11.83
CA ALA A 64 -8.61 -9.63 -11.30
C ALA A 64 -9.72 -8.81 -12.01
N HIS A 65 -9.42 -8.19 -13.14
CA HIS A 65 -10.35 -7.39 -13.96
C HIS A 65 -10.98 -6.20 -13.21
N ILE A 66 -10.29 -5.63 -12.21
CA ILE A 66 -10.71 -4.39 -11.57
C ILE A 66 -10.38 -3.20 -12.49
N GLN A 67 -11.35 -2.28 -12.63
CA GLN A 67 -11.21 -1.09 -13.47
C GLN A 67 -10.33 -0.04 -12.80
N ILE A 68 -9.02 -0.11 -13.00
CA ILE A 68 -8.08 0.90 -12.49
C ILE A 68 -8.00 2.07 -13.48
N LYS A 69 -8.39 3.27 -13.05
CA LYS A 69 -8.41 4.48 -13.87
C LYS A 69 -7.06 5.20 -13.84
N LYS A 70 -6.41 5.26 -12.69
CA LYS A 70 -5.12 5.93 -12.50
C LYS A 70 -4.44 5.49 -11.20
N VAL A 71 -3.17 5.80 -11.12
CA VAL A 71 -2.34 5.69 -9.91
C VAL A 71 -1.92 7.09 -9.47
N PHE A 72 -2.05 7.39 -8.20
CA PHE A 72 -1.44 8.53 -7.54
C PHE A 72 -0.14 8.06 -6.89
N ALA A 73 0.99 8.59 -7.35
CA ALA A 73 2.32 8.21 -6.88
C ALA A 73 2.85 9.23 -5.86
N PRO A 74 3.20 8.82 -4.63
CA PRO A 74 3.85 9.68 -3.66
C PRO A 74 5.33 9.91 -4.01
N GLU A 75 6.07 10.56 -3.12
CA GLU A 75 7.53 10.66 -3.19
C GLU A 75 8.16 9.27 -3.39
N HIS A 76 9.27 9.19 -4.10
CA HIS A 76 9.96 7.98 -4.57
C HIS A 76 9.25 7.20 -5.67
N GLY A 77 8.11 7.69 -6.15
CA GLY A 77 7.43 7.10 -7.31
C GLY A 77 6.60 5.86 -7.00
N PHE A 78 6.03 5.35 -8.07
CA PHE A 78 5.05 4.27 -8.01
C PHE A 78 5.71 2.88 -7.92
N ARG A 79 6.80 2.65 -8.66
CA ARG A 79 7.52 1.35 -8.65
C ARG A 79 8.88 1.42 -7.95
N GLY A 80 9.22 2.56 -7.34
CA GLY A 80 10.51 2.76 -6.67
C GLY A 80 11.65 3.10 -7.62
N ASP A 81 11.32 3.63 -8.79
CA ASP A 81 12.28 3.94 -9.85
C ASP A 81 12.88 5.36 -9.72
N ALA A 82 12.44 6.13 -8.71
CA ALA A 82 12.88 7.50 -8.50
C ALA A 82 13.73 7.64 -7.24
N ASP A 83 14.82 8.39 -7.36
CA ASP A 83 15.71 8.71 -6.24
C ASP A 83 15.05 9.68 -5.23
N ALA A 84 15.64 9.77 -4.03
CA ALA A 84 15.17 10.69 -2.99
C ALA A 84 15.24 12.14 -3.50
N GLY A 85 14.11 12.86 -3.44
CA GLY A 85 14.00 14.23 -3.92
C GLY A 85 13.84 14.38 -5.44
N GLU A 86 13.84 13.29 -6.20
CA GLU A 86 13.55 13.33 -7.63
C GLU A 86 12.09 13.73 -7.90
N THR A 87 11.90 14.58 -8.91
CA THR A 87 10.57 15.03 -9.29
C THR A 87 9.80 13.92 -9.99
N ILE A 88 8.78 13.39 -9.31
CA ILE A 88 7.85 12.44 -9.91
C ILE A 88 6.98 13.17 -10.93
N LYS A 89 7.14 12.84 -12.21
CA LYS A 89 6.34 13.43 -13.29
C LYS A 89 5.07 12.64 -13.53
N ASN A 90 4.03 13.34 -13.98
CA ASN A 90 2.84 12.66 -14.52
C ASN A 90 3.25 11.87 -15.77
N GLY A 91 2.65 10.70 -15.94
CA GLY A 91 2.98 9.81 -17.06
C GLY A 91 2.03 8.64 -17.17
N LYS A 92 2.52 7.55 -17.73
CA LYS A 92 1.83 6.25 -17.77
C LYS A 92 2.80 5.17 -17.32
N ASP A 93 2.28 4.20 -16.61
CA ASP A 93 3.02 2.98 -16.30
C ASP A 93 3.37 2.23 -17.61
N ILE A 94 4.65 2.00 -17.85
CA ILE A 94 5.13 1.38 -19.09
C ILE A 94 4.57 -0.03 -19.28
N ARG A 95 4.33 -0.76 -18.19
CA ARG A 95 3.86 -2.15 -18.23
C ARG A 95 2.37 -2.27 -18.50
N THR A 96 1.57 -1.37 -17.94
CA THR A 96 0.10 -1.50 -17.95
C THR A 96 -0.61 -0.40 -18.74
N GLY A 97 0.10 0.68 -19.07
CA GLY A 97 -0.49 1.87 -19.70
C GLY A 97 -1.35 2.72 -18.78
N VAL A 98 -1.50 2.35 -17.51
CA VAL A 98 -2.31 3.09 -16.53
C VAL A 98 -1.70 4.47 -16.27
N PRO A 99 -2.51 5.56 -16.30
CA PRO A 99 -2.03 6.90 -16.00
C PRO A 99 -1.46 7.01 -14.58
N ILE A 100 -0.31 7.69 -14.45
CA ILE A 100 0.32 8.01 -13.16
C ILE A 100 0.24 9.51 -12.95
N LEU A 101 -0.26 9.94 -11.79
CA LEU A 101 -0.32 11.31 -11.34
C LEU A 101 0.54 11.46 -10.09
N SER A 102 1.44 12.45 -10.11
CA SER A 102 2.33 12.72 -8.99
C SER A 102 1.59 13.42 -7.86
N LEU A 103 1.80 12.94 -6.63
CA LEU A 103 1.45 13.61 -5.37
C LEU A 103 2.68 14.21 -4.68
N TYR A 104 3.72 14.56 -5.43
CA TYR A 104 4.95 15.13 -4.91
C TYR A 104 5.12 16.60 -5.29
N GLY A 105 5.87 17.35 -4.48
CA GLY A 105 6.15 18.76 -4.71
C GLY A 105 4.93 19.65 -4.41
N LYS A 106 4.44 20.38 -5.41
CA LYS A 106 3.33 21.34 -5.26
C LYS A 106 1.95 20.67 -5.19
N ASN A 107 1.81 19.45 -5.70
CA ASN A 107 0.52 18.75 -5.84
C ASN A 107 0.40 17.59 -4.86
N LYS A 108 0.41 17.87 -3.57
CA LYS A 108 0.37 16.83 -2.52
C LYS A 108 -1.02 16.21 -2.33
N LYS A 109 -2.08 16.89 -2.78
CA LYS A 109 -3.48 16.47 -2.65
C LYS A 109 -4.11 16.38 -4.04
N PRO A 110 -4.84 15.32 -4.38
CA PRO A 110 -5.56 15.24 -5.64
C PRO A 110 -6.56 16.38 -5.80
N ALA A 111 -6.54 17.03 -6.96
CA ALA A 111 -7.54 18.03 -7.30
C ALA A 111 -8.90 17.38 -7.63
N ALA A 112 -10.00 18.10 -7.42
CA ALA A 112 -11.36 17.64 -7.72
C ALA A 112 -11.52 17.11 -9.17
N ALA A 113 -10.92 17.79 -10.14
CA ALA A 113 -10.93 17.36 -11.54
C ALA A 113 -10.28 15.99 -11.77
N GLN A 114 -9.27 15.64 -10.96
CA GLN A 114 -8.59 14.33 -11.05
C GLN A 114 -9.43 13.19 -10.47
N LEU A 115 -10.50 13.50 -9.71
CA LEU A 115 -11.37 12.54 -9.04
C LEU A 115 -12.74 12.37 -9.72
N GLN A 116 -13.07 13.12 -10.77
CA GLN A 116 -14.39 13.08 -11.41
C GLN A 116 -14.73 11.70 -12.00
N ASP A 117 -13.75 11.01 -12.55
CA ASP A 117 -13.89 9.67 -13.16
C ASP A 117 -13.61 8.52 -12.19
N ILE A 118 -13.56 8.80 -10.88
CA ILE A 118 -13.24 7.85 -9.80
C ILE A 118 -14.47 7.68 -8.91
N ASP A 119 -14.73 6.46 -8.48
CA ASP A 119 -15.74 6.11 -7.48
C ASP A 119 -15.09 5.82 -6.11
N LEU A 120 -13.90 5.19 -6.14
CA LEU A 120 -13.22 4.70 -4.96
C LEU A 120 -11.69 4.85 -5.12
N ILE A 121 -11.04 5.19 -4.02
CA ILE A 121 -9.57 5.21 -3.91
C ILE A 121 -9.13 4.08 -2.96
N VAL A 122 -8.11 3.32 -3.34
CA VAL A 122 -7.39 2.39 -2.46
C VAL A 122 -6.06 3.03 -2.09
N PHE A 123 -5.80 3.18 -0.80
CA PHE A 123 -4.51 3.60 -0.27
C PHE A 123 -3.77 2.38 0.27
N ASP A 124 -2.61 2.07 -0.30
CA ASP A 124 -1.80 0.92 0.07
C ASP A 124 -0.31 1.30 0.04
N ILE A 125 0.19 1.82 1.14
CA ILE A 125 1.60 2.20 1.31
C ILE A 125 2.07 1.72 2.68
N GLN A 126 3.24 1.06 2.72
CA GLN A 126 3.92 0.73 3.97
C GLN A 126 4.46 2.01 4.60
N ASP A 127 3.99 2.36 5.81
CA ASP A 127 4.65 3.39 6.60
C ASP A 127 5.96 2.85 7.19
N VAL A 128 6.90 3.74 7.46
CA VAL A 128 8.25 3.38 7.95
C VAL A 128 8.43 3.71 9.44
N GLY A 129 7.39 4.22 10.12
CA GLY A 129 7.43 4.56 11.54
C GLY A 129 8.30 5.76 11.89
N ALA A 130 8.71 6.57 10.92
CA ALA A 130 9.59 7.72 11.13
C ALA A 130 8.88 9.03 10.77
N ARG A 131 8.86 10.00 11.70
CA ARG A 131 8.09 11.26 11.57
C ARG A 131 8.44 12.13 10.37
N PHE A 132 9.67 12.03 9.86
CA PHE A 132 10.11 12.81 8.70
C PHE A 132 9.70 12.19 7.36
N TYR A 133 9.18 10.95 7.34
CA TYR A 133 8.54 10.38 6.16
C TYR A 133 7.14 10.97 5.96
N THR A 134 6.80 11.22 4.70
CA THR A 134 5.59 11.98 4.34
C THR A 134 4.38 11.11 4.02
N TYR A 135 4.46 9.79 4.14
CA TYR A 135 3.37 8.89 3.75
C TYR A 135 2.10 9.06 4.60
N ILE A 136 2.24 9.31 5.91
CA ILE A 136 1.09 9.61 6.77
C ILE A 136 0.40 10.92 6.35
N SER A 137 1.19 11.94 5.92
CA SER A 137 0.63 13.18 5.38
C SER A 137 -0.05 12.96 4.04
N THR A 138 0.50 12.10 3.18
CA THR A 138 -0.15 11.70 1.92
C THR A 138 -1.50 11.05 2.21
N MET A 139 -1.58 10.14 3.18
CA MET A 139 -2.83 9.51 3.59
C MET A 139 -3.86 10.56 4.05
N GLN A 140 -3.45 11.52 4.89
CA GLN A 140 -4.32 12.60 5.34
C GLN A 140 -4.87 13.41 4.16
N TYR A 141 -4.04 13.83 3.21
CA TYR A 141 -4.50 14.56 2.02
C TYR A 141 -5.45 13.75 1.15
N ILE A 142 -5.26 12.44 1.05
CA ILE A 142 -6.19 11.56 0.34
C ILE A 142 -7.53 11.47 1.08
N MET A 143 -7.52 11.34 2.41
CA MET A 143 -8.75 11.35 3.24
C MET A 143 -9.53 12.64 3.04
N GLU A 144 -8.86 13.80 3.10
CA GLU A 144 -9.46 15.10 2.83
C GLU A 144 -10.06 15.18 1.41
N ALA A 145 -9.28 14.80 0.40
CA ALA A 145 -9.74 14.82 -0.99
C ALA A 145 -10.97 13.92 -1.20
N CYS A 146 -10.99 12.74 -0.59
CA CYS A 146 -12.12 11.83 -0.63
C CYS A 146 -13.35 12.44 0.04
N ALA A 147 -13.22 13.02 1.22
CA ALA A 147 -14.31 13.66 1.96
C ALA A 147 -14.91 14.84 1.16
N GLU A 148 -14.06 15.75 0.67
CA GLU A 148 -14.47 16.93 -0.12
C GLU A 148 -15.19 16.55 -1.41
N ASN A 149 -14.80 15.45 -2.05
CA ASN A 149 -15.33 15.01 -3.35
C ASN A 149 -16.30 13.82 -3.22
N ARG A 150 -16.71 13.44 -2.01
CA ARG A 150 -17.63 12.32 -1.73
C ARG A 150 -17.18 11.01 -2.39
N LYS A 151 -15.89 10.71 -2.31
CA LYS A 151 -15.32 9.47 -2.81
C LYS A 151 -15.13 8.47 -1.69
N GLN A 152 -15.34 7.19 -1.98
CA GLN A 152 -15.05 6.13 -1.02
C GLN A 152 -13.53 5.95 -0.91
N LEU A 153 -13.04 5.72 0.31
CA LEU A 153 -11.64 5.37 0.57
C LEU A 153 -11.56 4.00 1.23
N VAL A 154 -10.66 3.18 0.75
CA VAL A 154 -10.23 1.92 1.37
C VAL A 154 -8.75 2.05 1.70
N ILE A 155 -8.39 1.79 2.95
CA ILE A 155 -7.00 1.72 3.40
C ILE A 155 -6.69 0.25 3.66
N THR A 156 -5.72 -0.28 2.94
CA THR A 156 -5.22 -1.64 3.15
C THR A 156 -4.08 -1.56 4.16
N ASP A 157 -4.38 -1.91 5.41
CA ASP A 157 -3.43 -1.82 6.49
C ASP A 157 -2.21 -2.72 6.28
N ARG A 158 -1.04 -2.18 6.58
CA ARG A 158 0.24 -2.88 6.57
C ARG A 158 0.90 -2.73 7.93
N PRO A 159 1.50 -3.79 8.48
CA PRO A 159 2.20 -3.70 9.77
C PRO A 159 3.37 -2.73 9.67
N ASN A 160 3.56 -1.97 10.74
CA ASN A 160 4.65 -1.01 10.89
C ASN A 160 5.85 -1.66 11.55
#